data_6425183f9ca6b9e3b3950270d1386872
#
_entry.id   6425183f9ca6b9e3b3950270d1386872
#
_cell.length_a   1.000
_cell.length_b   1.000
_cell.length_c   1.000
_cell.angle_alpha   90.00
_cell.angle_beta   90.00
_cell.angle_gamma   90.00
#
_symmetry.space_group_name_H-M   'P 1'
#
loop_
_entity.id
_entity.type
_entity.pdbx_description
1 polymer ?
#
loop_
_entity_poly.entity_id
_entity_poly.type
_entity_poly.pdbx_seq_one_letter_code
_entity_poly.pdbx_strand_id
1 'polypeptide(L)'
;MHIWFDNVPDGETKLETLEQMIPAEKQNEYKYQLLKYHSNWKHPKDCFKGWLGKMALRLRGYSYTKAFATSAMCRKTAELEKYNPPMCDYSEQCLRELLEYCKSIGLKNVLFVRGPHCTDSKGHMKVYDKMEAMINEYGYVFRNYDNAFKEIGLDTKTNFYNRDHLNVLGMEKYTDFLGKYIVEHYDVTGYHSKEVIKEWDECTVKTEEVIQKCKDNIAEGKWARRYELSAFIPD
;
A
#
# COMPACT_ATOMS: atom_id res chain seq x y z
N MET A 1 2.03 -1.05 13.56
CA MET A 1 2.66 -2.35 13.87
C MET A 1 1.65 -3.41 14.33
N HIS A 2 0.74 -3.12 15.27
CA HIS A 2 -0.25 -4.09 15.76
C HIS A 2 -1.08 -4.79 14.68
N ILE A 3 -1.56 -4.06 13.67
CA ILE A 3 -2.41 -4.61 12.59
C ILE A 3 -1.66 -5.65 11.74
N TRP A 4 -0.37 -5.52 11.60
CA TRP A 4 0.46 -6.45 10.83
C TRP A 4 0.54 -7.82 11.49
N PHE A 5 0.95 -7.86 12.75
CA PHE A 5 1.08 -9.12 13.47
C PHE A 5 -0.23 -9.87 13.68
N ASP A 6 -1.36 -9.16 13.76
CA ASP A 6 -2.68 -9.78 13.92
C ASP A 6 -3.14 -10.55 12.68
N ASN A 7 -2.61 -10.18 11.51
CA ASN A 7 -2.97 -10.81 10.22
C ASN A 7 -1.95 -11.87 9.78
N VAL A 8 -0.84 -12.01 10.48
CA VAL A 8 0.14 -13.08 10.22
C VAL A 8 -0.32 -14.34 10.95
N PRO A 9 -0.43 -15.49 10.27
CA PRO A 9 -0.74 -16.77 10.91
C PRO A 9 0.23 -17.06 12.07
N ASP A 10 -0.28 -17.70 13.12
CA ASP A 10 0.56 -18.13 14.22
C ASP A 10 1.52 -19.21 13.73
N GLY A 11 2.80 -19.07 14.08
CA GLY A 11 3.86 -19.96 13.67
C GLY A 11 5.23 -19.48 14.10
N GLU A 12 6.24 -20.29 13.82
CA GLU A 12 7.64 -20.04 14.20
C GLU A 12 8.15 -18.71 13.62
N THR A 13 7.93 -18.47 12.34
CA THR A 13 8.32 -17.22 11.66
C THR A 13 7.73 -15.98 12.31
N LYS A 14 6.47 -16.05 12.78
CA LYS A 14 5.85 -14.93 13.51
C LYS A 14 6.56 -14.68 14.84
N LEU A 15 6.90 -15.74 15.56
CA LEU A 15 7.58 -15.65 16.84
C LEU A 15 8.99 -15.08 16.69
N GLU A 16 9.76 -15.57 15.73
CA GLU A 16 11.09 -15.05 15.40
C GLU A 16 11.05 -13.56 15.01
N THR A 17 10.07 -13.18 14.18
CA THR A 17 9.90 -11.78 13.79
C THR A 17 9.54 -10.90 14.99
N LEU A 18 8.69 -11.39 15.90
CA LEU A 18 8.36 -10.68 17.14
C LEU A 18 9.59 -10.47 18.01
N GLU A 19 10.43 -11.49 18.14
CA GLU A 19 11.65 -11.44 18.94
C GLU A 19 12.66 -10.43 18.41
N GLN A 20 12.74 -10.28 17.08
CA GLN A 20 13.64 -9.32 16.44
C GLN A 20 13.11 -7.88 16.47
N MET A 21 11.79 -7.67 16.39
CA MET A 21 11.20 -6.35 16.18
C MET A 21 10.59 -5.72 17.43
N ILE A 22 10.25 -6.52 18.44
CA ILE A 22 9.49 -6.08 19.61
C ILE A 22 10.30 -6.31 20.88
N PRO A 23 10.45 -5.28 21.72
CA PRO A 23 11.10 -5.43 23.03
C PRO A 23 10.44 -6.53 23.87
N ALA A 24 11.24 -7.31 24.58
CA ALA A 24 10.83 -8.53 25.30
C ALA A 24 9.62 -8.32 26.22
N GLU A 25 9.58 -7.17 26.90
CA GLU A 25 8.51 -6.78 27.82
C GLU A 25 7.14 -6.58 27.13
N LYS A 26 7.14 -6.37 25.80
CA LYS A 26 5.91 -6.15 25.01
C LYS A 26 5.51 -7.33 24.15
N GLN A 27 6.38 -8.35 24.02
CA GLN A 27 6.13 -9.49 23.12
C GLN A 27 4.85 -10.25 23.48
N ASN A 28 4.52 -10.37 24.75
CA ASN A 28 3.34 -11.09 25.22
C ASN A 28 2.02 -10.48 24.70
N GLU A 29 1.97 -9.16 24.49
CA GLU A 29 0.81 -8.50 23.91
C GLU A 29 0.54 -8.94 22.46
N TYR A 30 1.58 -9.39 21.77
CA TYR A 30 1.50 -9.85 20.38
C TYR A 30 1.38 -11.37 20.28
N LYS A 31 1.98 -12.13 21.22
CA LYS A 31 1.87 -13.58 21.31
C LYS A 31 0.47 -14.01 21.73
N TYR A 32 -0.15 -13.24 22.63
CA TYR A 32 -1.47 -13.55 23.18
C TYR A 32 -2.48 -12.46 22.86
N GLN A 33 -3.19 -12.62 21.76
CA GLN A 33 -4.21 -11.66 21.30
C GLN A 33 -5.24 -11.31 22.40
N LEU A 34 -5.56 -12.26 23.26
CA LEU A 34 -6.47 -12.05 24.36
C LEU A 34 -5.98 -10.94 25.32
N LEU A 35 -4.68 -10.90 25.62
CA LEU A 35 -4.09 -9.85 26.48
C LEU A 35 -4.19 -8.48 25.83
N LYS A 36 -3.95 -8.40 24.53
CA LYS A 36 -4.03 -7.17 23.76
C LYS A 36 -5.44 -6.61 23.67
N TYR A 37 -6.42 -7.48 23.50
CA TYR A 37 -7.81 -7.10 23.27
C TYR A 37 -8.71 -7.25 24.50
N HIS A 38 -8.15 -7.61 25.67
CA HIS A 38 -8.92 -7.89 26.88
C HIS A 38 -9.79 -6.72 27.33
N SER A 39 -9.42 -5.47 27.04
CA SER A 39 -10.20 -4.29 27.38
C SER A 39 -11.28 -3.95 26.36
N ASN A 40 -11.30 -4.60 25.20
CA ASN A 40 -12.26 -4.31 24.12
C ASN A 40 -13.69 -4.72 24.49
N TRP A 41 -13.87 -5.61 25.47
CA TRP A 41 -15.20 -5.95 25.97
C TRP A 41 -15.97 -4.73 26.53
N LYS A 42 -15.27 -3.66 26.89
CA LYS A 42 -15.87 -2.38 27.30
C LYS A 42 -16.51 -1.62 26.12
N HIS A 43 -16.13 -1.95 24.89
CA HIS A 43 -16.61 -1.33 23.66
C HIS A 43 -17.09 -2.37 22.64
N PRO A 44 -18.05 -3.25 22.99
CA PRO A 44 -18.42 -4.41 22.15
C PRO A 44 -19.00 -4.00 20.78
N LYS A 45 -19.70 -2.85 20.71
CA LYS A 45 -20.27 -2.35 19.45
C LYS A 45 -19.17 -1.96 18.43
N ASP A 46 -18.08 -1.40 18.88
CA ASP A 46 -16.99 -0.97 18.00
C ASP A 46 -16.16 -2.17 17.53
N CYS A 47 -15.99 -3.16 18.41
CA CYS A 47 -15.33 -4.42 18.05
C CYS A 47 -16.14 -5.21 17.02
N PHE A 48 -17.46 -5.29 17.20
CA PHE A 48 -18.34 -6.01 16.29
C PHE A 48 -18.41 -5.35 14.90
N LYS A 49 -18.50 -4.01 14.86
CA LYS A 49 -18.42 -3.25 13.60
C LYS A 49 -17.08 -3.45 12.89
N GLY A 50 -15.96 -3.45 13.61
CA GLY A 50 -14.64 -3.71 13.05
C GLY A 50 -14.50 -5.12 12.49
N TRP A 51 -15.11 -6.11 13.14
CA TRP A 51 -15.12 -7.50 12.70
C TRP A 51 -15.98 -7.70 11.45
N LEU A 52 -17.21 -7.19 11.44
CA LEU A 52 -18.08 -7.22 10.27
C LEU A 52 -17.48 -6.47 9.08
N GLY A 53 -16.88 -5.30 9.30
CA GLY A 53 -16.21 -4.54 8.25
C GLY A 53 -15.05 -5.31 7.61
N LYS A 54 -14.27 -6.04 8.40
CA LYS A 54 -13.19 -6.90 7.87
C LYS A 54 -13.71 -8.08 7.05
N MET A 55 -14.89 -8.60 7.38
CA MET A 55 -15.49 -9.71 6.63
C MET A 55 -16.12 -9.25 5.29
N ALA A 56 -16.66 -8.04 5.26
CA ALA A 56 -17.38 -7.52 4.09
C ALA A 56 -16.47 -7.09 2.93
N LEU A 57 -15.24 -6.68 3.20
CA LEU A 57 -14.31 -6.14 2.20
C LEU A 57 -13.21 -7.14 1.83
N ARG A 58 -13.57 -8.27 1.25
CA ARG A 58 -12.62 -9.17 0.58
C ARG A 58 -12.24 -8.62 -0.80
N LEU A 59 -11.60 -7.47 -0.81
CA LEU A 59 -11.11 -6.84 -2.04
C LEU A 59 -9.71 -7.34 -2.44
N ARG A 60 -9.33 -8.55 -2.05
CA ARG A 60 -8.08 -9.21 -2.41
C ARG A 60 -6.83 -8.31 -2.30
N GLY A 61 -6.69 -7.63 -1.16
CA GLY A 61 -5.55 -6.75 -0.90
C GLY A 61 -5.72 -5.32 -1.40
N TYR A 62 -6.80 -5.02 -2.11
CA TYR A 62 -7.10 -3.66 -2.50
C TYR A 62 -7.68 -2.89 -1.32
N SER A 63 -6.99 -1.88 -0.89
CA SER A 63 -7.45 -0.97 0.17
C SER A 63 -7.87 0.35 -0.46
N TYR A 64 -9.17 0.66 -0.43
CA TYR A 64 -9.59 2.02 -0.71
C TYR A 64 -9.17 2.91 0.43
N THR A 65 -8.04 3.49 0.28
CA THR A 65 -7.80 4.71 0.99
C THR A 65 -8.63 5.79 0.29
N LYS A 66 -9.87 5.87 0.71
CA LYS A 66 -10.67 7.07 0.81
C LYS A 66 -10.34 8.16 -0.20
N ALA A 67 -10.94 8.07 -1.18
CA ALA A 67 -11.15 8.82 -2.34
C ALA A 67 -11.29 10.34 -2.27
N PHE A 68 -10.91 11.06 -1.27
CA PHE A 68 -11.60 12.28 -0.94
C PHE A 68 -10.75 13.48 -0.63
N ALA A 69 -9.60 13.67 -1.13
CA ALA A 69 -9.05 15.01 -1.02
C ALA A 69 -8.82 15.60 -2.38
N THR A 70 -9.33 16.77 -2.56
CA THR A 70 -9.18 17.56 -3.76
C THR A 70 -8.01 18.51 -3.72
N SER A 71 -7.37 18.69 -2.56
CA SER A 71 -6.17 19.52 -2.42
C SER A 71 -5.15 18.83 -1.55
N ALA A 72 -4.07 18.36 -2.15
CA ALA A 72 -2.90 17.94 -1.43
C ALA A 72 -1.92 19.10 -1.35
N MET A 73 -1.37 19.31 -0.18
CA MET A 73 -0.20 20.16 -0.03
C MET A 73 1.03 19.36 -0.45
N CYS A 74 1.56 19.65 -1.62
CA CYS A 74 2.81 19.04 -2.06
C CYS A 74 3.95 19.42 -1.11
N ARG A 75 4.87 18.49 -0.92
CA ARG A 75 6.13 18.76 -0.24
C ARG A 75 6.96 19.67 -1.12
N LYS A 76 7.49 20.75 -0.56
CA LYS A 76 8.36 21.67 -1.29
C LYS A 76 9.76 21.07 -1.42
N THR A 77 10.42 21.32 -2.54
CA THR A 77 11.80 20.89 -2.81
C THR A 77 12.74 21.25 -1.67
N ALA A 78 12.65 22.49 -1.15
CA ALA A 78 13.49 22.95 -0.06
C ALA A 78 13.32 22.14 1.25
N GLU A 79 12.13 21.56 1.50
CA GLU A 79 11.90 20.70 2.66
C GLU A 79 12.57 19.34 2.47
N LEU A 80 12.56 18.82 1.25
CA LEU A 80 13.18 17.54 0.92
C LEU A 80 14.70 17.63 0.87
N GLU A 81 15.24 18.73 0.34
CA GLU A 81 16.69 19.00 0.33
C GLU A 81 17.25 19.14 1.74
N LYS A 82 16.48 19.78 2.63
CA LYS A 82 16.85 19.93 4.04
C LYS A 82 16.89 18.60 4.80
N TYR A 83 16.04 17.65 4.43
CA TYR A 83 15.95 16.34 5.07
C TYR A 83 16.06 15.22 4.03
N ASN A 84 17.30 14.98 3.61
CA ASN A 84 17.63 13.93 2.65
C ASN A 84 18.75 13.03 3.20
N PRO A 85 18.45 12.26 4.26
CA PRO A 85 19.43 11.37 4.85
C PRO A 85 19.76 10.21 3.89
N PRO A 86 20.97 9.65 3.98
CA PRO A 86 21.29 8.40 3.30
C PRO A 86 20.46 7.25 3.89
N MET A 87 20.40 6.14 3.16
CA MET A 87 19.87 4.90 3.70
C MET A 87 20.68 4.47 4.93
N CYS A 88 20.03 4.11 6.02
CA CYS A 88 20.70 3.57 7.19
C CYS A 88 21.13 2.12 6.98
N ASP A 89 22.16 1.69 7.69
CA ASP A 89 22.76 0.35 7.55
C ASP A 89 21.75 -0.77 7.73
N TYR A 90 20.84 -0.63 8.68
CA TYR A 90 19.77 -1.61 8.92
C TYR A 90 18.82 -1.74 7.71
N SER A 91 18.40 -0.63 7.11
CA SER A 91 17.54 -0.66 5.91
C SER A 91 18.29 -1.24 4.70
N GLU A 92 19.59 -0.95 4.57
CA GLU A 92 20.42 -1.55 3.54
C GLU A 92 20.54 -3.06 3.72
N GLN A 93 20.78 -3.52 4.94
CA GLN A 93 20.84 -4.93 5.25
C GLN A 93 19.52 -5.63 4.93
N CYS A 94 18.38 -5.11 5.39
CA CYS A 94 17.06 -5.70 5.12
C CYS A 94 16.77 -5.79 3.60
N LEU A 95 17.13 -4.76 2.83
CA LEU A 95 16.96 -4.81 1.38
C LEU A 95 17.87 -5.85 0.74
N ARG A 96 19.11 -5.95 1.18
CA ARG A 96 20.08 -6.96 0.69
C ARG A 96 19.57 -8.38 0.95
N GLU A 97 19.13 -8.66 2.17
CA GLU A 97 18.56 -9.96 2.54
C GLU A 97 17.35 -10.32 1.70
N LEU A 98 16.44 -9.34 1.44
CA LEU A 98 15.30 -9.55 0.54
C LEU A 98 15.73 -9.89 -0.88
N LEU A 99 16.71 -9.16 -1.44
CA LEU A 99 17.22 -9.38 -2.79
C LEU A 99 17.92 -10.73 -2.91
N GLU A 100 18.71 -11.12 -1.91
CA GLU A 100 19.36 -12.43 -1.83
C GLU A 100 18.31 -13.54 -1.76
N TYR A 101 17.28 -13.37 -0.93
CA TYR A 101 16.19 -14.33 -0.84
C TYR A 101 15.47 -14.49 -2.20
N CYS A 102 15.08 -13.39 -2.85
CA CYS A 102 14.46 -13.44 -4.18
C CYS A 102 15.32 -14.22 -5.17
N LYS A 103 16.63 -13.99 -5.15
CA LYS A 103 17.58 -14.68 -6.02
C LYS A 103 17.72 -16.17 -5.66
N SER A 104 17.78 -16.49 -4.37
CA SER A 104 17.93 -17.86 -3.88
C SER A 104 16.79 -18.80 -4.27
N ILE A 105 15.57 -18.27 -4.34
CA ILE A 105 14.37 -18.99 -4.78
C ILE A 105 14.10 -18.87 -6.29
N GLY A 106 15.00 -18.24 -7.04
CA GLY A 106 14.95 -18.19 -8.50
C GLY A 106 13.91 -17.24 -9.07
N LEU A 107 13.44 -16.22 -8.31
CA LEU A 107 12.53 -15.20 -8.84
C LEU A 107 13.24 -14.38 -9.93
N LYS A 108 12.66 -14.35 -11.13
CA LYS A 108 13.21 -13.61 -12.28
C LYS A 108 12.44 -12.33 -12.57
N ASN A 109 11.13 -12.38 -12.44
CA ASN A 109 10.22 -11.27 -12.78
C ASN A 109 9.84 -10.50 -11.51
N VAL A 110 10.79 -9.73 -10.98
CA VAL A 110 10.57 -8.90 -9.78
C VAL A 110 10.69 -7.43 -10.18
N LEU A 111 9.63 -6.68 -9.94
CA LEU A 111 9.56 -5.24 -10.14
C LEU A 111 9.40 -4.56 -8.78
N PHE A 112 10.37 -3.73 -8.42
CA PHE A 112 10.28 -2.86 -7.27
C PHE A 112 9.70 -1.52 -7.69
N VAL A 113 8.65 -1.08 -7.02
CA VAL A 113 7.91 0.12 -7.42
C VAL A 113 7.75 1.07 -6.23
N ARG A 114 8.05 2.33 -6.48
CA ARG A 114 7.63 3.42 -5.61
C ARG A 114 6.52 4.20 -6.31
N GLY A 115 5.33 4.19 -5.72
CA GLY A 115 4.20 4.96 -6.23
C GLY A 115 4.39 6.47 -6.10
N PRO A 116 3.65 7.28 -6.85
CA PRO A 116 3.77 8.73 -6.83
C PRO A 116 3.29 9.32 -5.50
N HIS A 117 4.08 10.26 -4.96
CA HIS A 117 3.74 11.07 -3.80
C HIS A 117 3.60 12.53 -4.23
N CYS A 118 2.71 13.27 -3.58
CA CYS A 118 2.53 14.69 -3.86
C CYS A 118 3.75 15.48 -3.42
N THR A 119 4.62 15.77 -4.37
CA THR A 119 5.83 16.55 -4.17
C THR A 119 6.03 17.51 -5.34
N ASP A 120 6.50 18.70 -5.08
CA ASP A 120 6.88 19.68 -6.10
C ASP A 120 8.33 19.53 -6.55
N SER A 121 9.03 18.55 -5.98
CA SER A 121 10.46 18.37 -6.21
C SER A 121 10.74 17.30 -7.25
N LYS A 122 11.64 17.64 -8.16
CA LYS A 122 12.43 16.70 -8.95
C LYS A 122 13.61 16.16 -8.14
N GLY A 123 13.52 16.19 -6.80
CA GLY A 123 14.63 15.91 -5.91
C GLY A 123 15.02 14.44 -5.94
N HIS A 124 16.27 14.19 -6.20
CA HIS A 124 16.87 12.89 -5.94
C HIS A 124 16.94 12.66 -4.43
N MET A 125 16.25 11.64 -3.97
CA MET A 125 16.39 11.18 -2.59
C MET A 125 17.51 10.13 -2.55
N LYS A 126 18.58 10.41 -1.83
CA LYS A 126 19.75 9.52 -1.69
C LYS A 126 19.40 8.09 -1.33
N VAL A 127 18.33 7.91 -0.54
CA VAL A 127 17.83 6.58 -0.17
C VAL A 127 17.33 5.80 -1.39
N TYR A 128 16.66 6.47 -2.35
CA TYR A 128 16.13 5.78 -3.54
C TYR A 128 17.20 5.55 -4.59
N ASP A 129 18.18 6.46 -4.73
CA ASP A 129 19.35 6.22 -5.58
C ASP A 129 20.13 4.99 -5.09
N LYS A 130 20.29 4.83 -3.77
CA LYS A 130 20.93 3.66 -3.18
C LYS A 130 20.10 2.39 -3.39
N MET A 131 18.77 2.46 -3.20
CA MET A 131 17.86 1.34 -3.46
C MET A 131 17.94 0.88 -4.92
N GLU A 132 17.90 1.81 -5.86
CA GLU A 132 18.00 1.51 -7.29
C GLU A 132 19.32 0.84 -7.62
N ALA A 133 20.44 1.36 -7.12
CA ALA A 133 21.75 0.77 -7.32
C ALA A 133 21.79 -0.69 -6.80
N MET A 134 21.30 -0.93 -5.58
CA MET A 134 21.27 -2.27 -4.98
C MET A 134 20.36 -3.23 -5.76
N ILE A 135 19.18 -2.79 -6.13
CA ILE A 135 18.20 -3.62 -6.87
C ILE A 135 18.76 -4.01 -8.24
N ASN A 136 19.38 -3.06 -8.93
CA ASN A 136 20.01 -3.27 -10.24
C ASN A 136 21.22 -4.22 -10.17
N GLU A 137 21.99 -4.19 -9.07
CA GLU A 137 23.11 -5.12 -8.82
C GLU A 137 22.64 -6.59 -8.83
N TYR A 138 21.42 -6.86 -8.35
CA TYR A 138 20.82 -8.20 -8.36
C TYR A 138 20.10 -8.54 -9.68
N GLY A 139 20.07 -7.63 -10.64
CA GLY A 139 19.44 -7.82 -11.96
C GLY A 139 17.93 -7.59 -11.95
N TYR A 140 17.40 -6.94 -10.92
CA TYR A 140 16.00 -6.56 -10.84
C TYR A 140 15.78 -5.11 -11.26
N VAL A 141 14.52 -4.70 -11.43
CA VAL A 141 14.13 -3.37 -11.90
C VAL A 141 13.52 -2.58 -10.75
N PHE A 142 13.97 -1.34 -10.57
CA PHE A 142 13.31 -0.37 -9.70
C PHE A 142 12.70 0.76 -10.53
N ARG A 143 11.46 1.12 -10.23
CA ARG A 143 10.75 2.23 -10.84
C ARG A 143 10.27 3.19 -9.75
N ASN A 144 10.83 4.39 -9.75
CA ASN A 144 10.40 5.48 -8.87
C ASN A 144 9.54 6.46 -9.66
N TYR A 145 8.25 6.51 -9.34
CA TYR A 145 7.27 7.35 -10.03
C TYR A 145 6.98 8.68 -9.31
N ASP A 146 7.75 9.05 -8.29
CA ASP A 146 7.57 10.33 -7.59
C ASP A 146 7.61 11.54 -8.51
N ASN A 147 8.35 11.48 -9.60
CA ASN A 147 8.53 12.57 -10.54
C ASN A 147 7.83 12.34 -11.91
N ALA A 148 7.06 11.27 -12.03
CA ALA A 148 6.44 10.86 -13.30
C ALA A 148 5.02 11.45 -13.51
N PHE A 149 4.69 12.54 -12.85
CA PHE A 149 3.33 13.12 -12.89
C PHE A 149 2.85 13.44 -14.29
N LYS A 150 3.73 14.01 -15.13
CA LYS A 150 3.38 14.36 -16.51
C LYS A 150 3.12 13.12 -17.35
N GLU A 151 3.90 12.07 -17.17
CA GLU A 151 3.80 10.83 -17.92
C GLU A 151 2.54 10.05 -17.55
N ILE A 152 2.22 10.03 -16.24
CA ILE A 152 1.02 9.39 -15.71
C ILE A 152 -0.24 10.26 -15.93
N GLY A 153 -0.08 11.55 -16.19
CA GLY A 153 -1.17 12.51 -16.29
C GLY A 153 -1.76 12.91 -14.93
N LEU A 154 -0.92 12.92 -13.87
CA LEU A 154 -1.34 13.32 -12.53
C LEU A 154 -1.33 14.84 -12.35
N ASP A 155 -2.36 15.33 -11.66
CA ASP A 155 -2.47 16.71 -11.17
C ASP A 155 -2.46 16.68 -9.64
N THR A 156 -1.53 17.43 -9.05
CA THR A 156 -1.34 17.50 -7.60
C THR A 156 -2.54 18.09 -6.85
N LYS A 157 -3.39 18.85 -7.53
CA LYS A 157 -4.57 19.47 -6.93
C LYS A 157 -5.79 18.57 -6.90
N THR A 158 -5.87 17.60 -7.83
CA THR A 158 -7.08 16.82 -8.06
C THR A 158 -6.88 15.32 -7.90
N ASN A 159 -5.65 14.81 -7.95
CA ASN A 159 -5.39 13.37 -7.99
C ASN A 159 -4.79 12.79 -6.70
N PHE A 160 -4.66 13.58 -5.65
CA PHE A 160 -4.12 13.12 -4.37
C PHE A 160 -5.15 13.26 -3.24
N TYR A 161 -5.12 12.32 -2.33
CA TYR A 161 -5.89 12.37 -1.08
C TYR A 161 -5.17 13.20 -0.01
N ASN A 162 -3.85 13.03 0.08
CA ASN A 162 -2.94 13.77 0.93
C ASN A 162 -1.54 13.75 0.29
N ARG A 163 -0.51 14.14 1.05
CA ARG A 163 0.88 14.18 0.55
C ARG A 163 1.41 12.83 0.08
N ASP A 164 0.90 11.74 0.64
CA ASP A 164 1.49 10.42 0.50
C ASP A 164 0.57 9.42 -0.22
N HIS A 165 -0.66 9.83 -0.58
CA HIS A 165 -1.64 8.92 -1.16
C HIS A 165 -2.41 9.57 -2.30
N LEU A 166 -2.55 8.82 -3.38
CA LEU A 166 -3.47 9.14 -4.47
C LEU A 166 -4.92 9.01 -3.98
N ASN A 167 -5.81 9.83 -4.53
CA ASN A 167 -7.25 9.59 -4.46
C ASN A 167 -7.68 8.64 -5.59
N VAL A 168 -8.98 8.34 -5.69
CA VAL A 168 -9.49 7.40 -6.70
C VAL A 168 -9.16 7.84 -8.14
N LEU A 169 -9.18 9.13 -8.42
CA LEU A 169 -8.88 9.64 -9.77
C LEU A 169 -7.40 9.47 -10.13
N GLY A 170 -6.52 9.73 -9.15
CA GLY A 170 -5.08 9.54 -9.34
C GLY A 170 -4.70 8.07 -9.40
N MET A 171 -5.38 7.26 -8.59
CA MET A 171 -5.14 5.82 -8.54
C MET A 171 -5.50 5.13 -9.86
N GLU A 172 -6.63 5.46 -10.48
CA GLU A 172 -6.99 4.89 -11.79
C GLU A 172 -5.93 5.19 -12.84
N LYS A 173 -5.48 6.45 -12.92
CA LYS A 173 -4.42 6.85 -13.87
C LYS A 173 -3.13 6.09 -13.62
N TYR A 174 -2.72 5.99 -12.36
CA TYR A 174 -1.49 5.31 -12.00
C TYR A 174 -1.58 3.79 -12.23
N THR A 175 -2.71 3.18 -11.91
CA THR A 175 -2.92 1.74 -12.13
C THR A 175 -2.93 1.39 -13.61
N ASP A 176 -3.57 2.21 -14.45
CA ASP A 176 -3.55 2.04 -15.90
C ASP A 176 -2.13 2.18 -16.48
N PHE A 177 -1.40 3.21 -16.02
CA PHE A 177 -0.02 3.45 -16.43
C PHE A 177 0.91 2.28 -16.03
N LEU A 178 0.84 1.86 -14.77
CA LEU A 178 1.67 0.75 -14.27
C LEU A 178 1.26 -0.58 -14.90
N GLY A 179 -0.03 -0.82 -15.12
CA GLY A 179 -0.55 -2.01 -15.77
C GLY A 179 -0.01 -2.15 -17.21
N LYS A 180 -0.01 -1.06 -17.99
CA LYS A 180 0.58 -1.03 -19.33
C LYS A 180 2.07 -1.37 -19.28
N TYR A 181 2.81 -0.78 -18.35
CA TYR A 181 4.23 -1.09 -18.18
C TYR A 181 4.46 -2.58 -17.87
N ILE A 182 3.65 -3.15 -16.97
CA ILE A 182 3.77 -4.57 -16.60
C ILE A 182 3.50 -5.48 -17.81
N VAL A 183 2.42 -5.23 -18.54
CA VAL A 183 2.07 -6.03 -19.74
C VAL A 183 3.12 -5.92 -20.84
N GLU A 184 3.76 -4.77 -20.99
CA GLU A 184 4.79 -4.54 -22.01
C GLU A 184 6.13 -5.23 -21.66
N HIS A 185 6.47 -5.33 -20.38
CA HIS A 185 7.82 -5.75 -19.94
C HIS A 185 7.87 -7.12 -19.27
N TYR A 186 6.73 -7.68 -18.91
CA TYR A 186 6.64 -8.95 -18.19
C TYR A 186 5.64 -9.88 -18.86
N ASP A 187 5.97 -11.18 -18.86
CA ASP A 187 5.00 -12.19 -19.26
C ASP A 187 3.96 -12.38 -18.14
N VAL A 188 2.77 -11.81 -18.38
CA VAL A 188 1.61 -11.90 -17.47
C VAL A 188 0.57 -12.90 -17.99
N THR A 189 0.89 -13.68 -19.03
CA THR A 189 0.02 -14.72 -19.57
C THR A 189 0.03 -15.91 -18.63
N GLY A 190 -0.93 -15.95 -17.74
CA GLY A 190 -1.14 -17.05 -16.80
C GLY A 190 -2.45 -17.79 -17.10
N TYR A 191 -2.45 -19.10 -16.90
CA TYR A 191 -3.69 -19.86 -16.85
C TYR A 191 -4.34 -19.69 -15.47
N HIS A 192 -5.59 -19.27 -15.46
CA HIS A 192 -6.41 -19.23 -14.27
C HIS A 192 -7.60 -20.16 -14.40
N SER A 193 -7.98 -20.86 -13.34
CA SER A 193 -9.19 -21.67 -13.34
C SER A 193 -10.44 -20.80 -13.52
N LYS A 194 -11.53 -21.39 -14.00
CA LYS A 194 -12.81 -20.67 -14.16
C LYS A 194 -13.33 -20.12 -12.84
N GLU A 195 -13.08 -20.82 -11.75
CA GLU A 195 -13.46 -20.40 -10.40
C GLU A 195 -12.72 -19.13 -9.99
N VAL A 196 -11.40 -19.08 -10.23
CA VAL A 196 -10.57 -17.90 -9.96
C VAL A 196 -11.02 -16.72 -10.81
N ILE A 197 -11.25 -16.93 -12.11
CA ILE A 197 -11.76 -15.88 -13.01
C ILE A 197 -13.09 -15.32 -12.47
N LYS A 198 -14.04 -16.18 -12.14
CA LYS A 198 -15.34 -15.78 -11.59
C LYS A 198 -15.19 -14.95 -10.31
N GLU A 199 -14.33 -15.38 -9.39
CA GLU A 199 -14.09 -14.62 -8.16
C GLU A 199 -13.48 -13.22 -8.42
N TRP A 200 -12.60 -13.10 -9.43
CA TRP A 200 -12.05 -11.82 -9.82
C TRP A 200 -13.11 -10.92 -10.47
N ASP A 201 -13.96 -11.48 -11.33
CA ASP A 201 -15.05 -10.74 -11.98
C ASP A 201 -16.03 -10.19 -10.93
N GLU A 202 -16.42 -11.01 -9.94
CA GLU A 202 -17.28 -10.58 -8.83
C GLU A 202 -16.62 -9.47 -7.97
N CYS A 203 -15.30 -9.56 -7.74
CA CYS A 203 -14.55 -8.52 -7.05
C CYS A 203 -14.48 -7.23 -7.87
N THR A 204 -14.30 -7.34 -9.19
CA THR A 204 -14.23 -6.21 -10.11
C THR A 204 -15.52 -5.41 -10.08
N VAL A 205 -16.67 -6.06 -10.20
CA VAL A 205 -17.99 -5.39 -10.14
C VAL A 205 -18.15 -4.58 -8.86
N LYS A 206 -17.86 -5.19 -7.69
CA LYS A 206 -17.94 -4.49 -6.40
C LYS A 206 -16.93 -3.32 -6.30
N THR A 207 -15.77 -3.52 -6.87
CA THR A 207 -14.71 -2.50 -6.92
C THR A 207 -15.15 -1.30 -7.72
N GLU A 208 -15.71 -1.51 -8.90
CA GLU A 208 -16.21 -0.45 -9.79
C GLU A 208 -17.35 0.34 -9.15
N GLU A 209 -18.27 -0.33 -8.45
CA GLU A 209 -19.34 0.35 -7.71
C GLU A 209 -18.79 1.31 -6.65
N VAL A 210 -17.76 0.88 -5.90
CA VAL A 210 -17.14 1.73 -4.87
C VAL A 210 -16.36 2.88 -5.51
N ILE A 211 -15.61 2.61 -6.59
CA ILE A 211 -14.91 3.63 -7.36
C ILE A 211 -15.89 4.70 -7.84
N GLN A 212 -17.03 4.28 -8.39
CA GLN A 212 -18.04 5.22 -8.89
C GLN A 212 -18.60 6.09 -7.75
N LYS A 213 -18.99 5.49 -6.63
CA LYS A 213 -19.43 6.26 -5.43
C LYS A 213 -18.39 7.27 -4.97
N CYS A 214 -17.12 6.92 -5.03
CA CYS A 214 -16.03 7.80 -4.68
C CYS A 214 -15.92 8.98 -5.65
N LYS A 215 -16.04 8.73 -6.96
CA LYS A 215 -16.05 9.77 -7.98
C LYS A 215 -17.24 10.74 -7.82
N ASP A 216 -18.42 10.20 -7.56
CA ASP A 216 -19.63 10.98 -7.32
C ASP A 216 -19.45 11.91 -6.12
N ASN A 217 -18.89 11.40 -5.01
CA ASN A 217 -18.62 12.22 -3.84
C ASN A 217 -17.59 13.32 -4.10
N ILE A 218 -16.56 13.05 -4.89
CA ILE A 218 -15.60 14.08 -5.30
C ILE A 218 -16.29 15.16 -6.15
N ALA A 219 -17.11 14.75 -7.11
CA ALA A 219 -17.85 15.66 -7.99
C ALA A 219 -18.83 16.55 -7.19
N GLU A 220 -19.43 16.02 -6.14
CA GLU A 220 -20.33 16.75 -5.23
C GLU A 220 -19.59 17.59 -4.18
N GLY A 221 -18.25 17.57 -4.18
CA GLY A 221 -17.45 18.27 -3.17
C GLY A 221 -17.58 17.70 -1.76
N LYS A 222 -18.07 16.47 -1.64
CA LYS A 222 -18.23 15.79 -0.36
C LYS A 222 -16.90 15.22 0.11
N TRP A 223 -16.56 15.52 1.35
CA TRP A 223 -15.40 14.96 2.04
C TRP A 223 -15.84 13.76 2.87
N ALA A 224 -15.34 12.57 2.61
CA ALA A 224 -15.56 11.49 3.53
C ALA A 224 -14.69 11.68 4.76
N ARG A 225 -15.32 11.83 5.90
CA ARG A 225 -14.65 11.67 7.18
C ARG A 225 -14.32 10.20 7.39
N ARG A 226 -13.24 9.93 8.13
CA ARG A 226 -12.72 8.57 8.40
C ARG A 226 -13.78 7.57 8.91
N TYR A 227 -14.89 8.09 9.45
CA TYR A 227 -15.99 7.31 10.05
C TYR A 227 -17.14 6.99 9.07
N GLU A 228 -17.20 7.63 7.92
CA GLU A 228 -18.27 7.42 6.96
C GLU A 228 -18.03 6.22 6.03
N LEU A 229 -16.85 5.63 6.11
CA LEU A 229 -16.52 4.41 5.35
C LEU A 229 -17.28 3.18 5.81
N SER A 230 -17.77 3.17 7.04
CA SER A 230 -18.66 2.11 7.51
C SER A 230 -20.04 2.14 6.82
N ALA A 231 -20.40 3.27 6.21
CA ALA A 231 -21.63 3.40 5.43
C ALA A 231 -21.52 2.86 3.99
N PHE A 232 -20.31 2.51 3.56
CA PHE A 232 -20.05 1.90 2.25
C PHE A 232 -19.92 0.37 2.30
N ILE A 233 -20.15 -0.24 3.44
CA ILE A 233 -20.27 -1.69 3.55
C ILE A 233 -21.69 -2.03 3.09
N PRO A 234 -21.88 -2.71 1.95
CA PRO A 234 -23.20 -3.20 1.57
C PRO A 234 -23.67 -4.15 2.68
N ASP A 235 -24.97 -4.07 3.02
CA ASP A 235 -25.64 -4.99 3.92
C ASP A 235 -25.51 -6.45 3.46
#